data_ccdae2afb391ccfdca9050a22be8ec48
#
_entry.id   ccdae2afb391ccfdca9050a22be8ec48
#
_cell.length_a   1.000
_cell.length_b   1.000
_cell.length_c   1.000
_cell.angle_alpha   90.00
_cell.angle_beta   90.00
_cell.angle_gamma   90.00
#
_symmetry.space_group_name_H-M   'P 1'
#
loop_
_entity.id
_entity.type
_entity.pdbx_description
1 polymer ?
#
loop_
_entity_poly.entity_id
_entity_poly.type
_entity_poly.pdbx_seq_one_letter_code
_entity_poly.pdbx_strand_id
1 'polypeptide(L)'
;MNALLALPDLQPERLFVQSGDVRLAVHCWGAPDNGKPTLLMVHGYPDNHETWLPLIRQLAGRYRIVAYDVRGAGASDKPRWSRDYHLQRLSEDLQAVIRATSPDRPVHLLAHDWGSIQTWESVTDPQCRPLIASYTSISEPCLDHVGFWMRENLRQRSPKALKAVFGQLLHSWYIAFFHTPVVPELLWSAGLARLWPQFLKHAEGVRHPQVNPTQASDGRHGVKLYRGNFIRSLFRPRKRHTEVPVQLIVPTRDRYVGAQLFQHLSLWAPRLWRREASVGHWQLLAEPEQLAGWLGEFIDAQETGESPPALQRAQVRPDARSMSGKLVVVTGAGGGIGRSTLLSFAERGASLLAADLDLEAAERSAELARALGATAHAYQVDVGDTQAMERFAEWVRDTLGVPDVVVSNAGIGMAGPMLDTSPAEWERLLRVNLWSVIDGCRLFGRQMIAANKPGHLVNVASGVAFAPSRNYPAYATSKAAVLMLSECLRAELAGRSIGVTAVCPGFVDTGIVQATRFVGMDAERQARRQSKIQRFYKRRRLSPDTVGEKLVRAVERNKAVVSVGSEVHLGALQWRFAPWATRFLARFDLTS
;
A
#
# COMPACT_ATOMS: atom_id res chain seq x y z
N MET A 1 -3.42 26.02 5.99
CA MET A 1 -3.01 26.69 7.25
C MET A 1 -4.27 27.27 7.87
N ASN A 2 -4.59 26.89 9.08
CA ASN A 2 -5.68 27.34 9.94
C ASN A 2 -7.00 26.56 9.87
N ALA A 3 -7.12 25.60 10.76
CA ALA A 3 -8.20 25.53 11.77
C ALA A 3 -7.89 24.41 12.77
N LEU A 4 -6.73 24.49 13.39
CA LEU A 4 -6.53 23.88 14.72
C LEU A 4 -7.23 24.81 15.74
N LEU A 5 -8.55 24.88 15.64
CA LEU A 5 -9.36 25.38 16.74
C LEU A 5 -9.08 24.46 17.93
N ALA A 6 -8.53 25.05 18.98
CA ALA A 6 -8.45 24.46 20.29
C ALA A 6 -9.84 23.93 20.67
N LEU A 7 -10.04 22.61 20.52
CA LEU A 7 -11.17 21.95 21.14
C LEU A 7 -10.98 22.16 22.65
N PRO A 8 -11.97 22.68 23.38
CA PRO A 8 -11.91 22.79 24.83
C PRO A 8 -11.55 21.41 25.39
N ASP A 9 -10.81 21.37 26.49
CA ASP A 9 -10.32 20.18 27.17
C ASP A 9 -11.30 19.00 27.01
N LEU A 10 -10.97 18.09 26.10
CA LEU A 10 -11.73 16.85 25.88
C LEU A 10 -11.42 15.90 27.04
N GLN A 11 -11.93 16.27 28.23
CA GLN A 11 -11.85 15.39 29.40
C GLN A 11 -12.88 14.27 29.20
N PRO A 12 -12.48 12.99 29.28
CA PRO A 12 -13.42 11.90 29.23
C PRO A 12 -14.25 11.83 30.49
N GLU A 13 -15.49 11.47 30.35
CA GLU A 13 -16.24 10.89 31.44
C GLU A 13 -15.64 9.53 31.76
N ARG A 14 -15.24 9.33 33.01
CA ARG A 14 -14.67 8.06 33.46
C ARG A 14 -15.68 7.29 34.29
N LEU A 15 -15.89 6.04 33.89
CA LEU A 15 -16.73 5.11 34.63
C LEU A 15 -16.00 3.77 34.84
N PHE A 16 -16.52 2.93 35.74
CA PHE A 16 -16.03 1.58 35.96
C PHE A 16 -17.11 0.57 35.64
N VAL A 17 -16.76 -0.42 34.79
CA VAL A 17 -17.66 -1.49 34.38
C VAL A 17 -17.23 -2.77 35.05
N GLN A 18 -18.17 -3.47 35.70
CA GLN A 18 -17.91 -4.78 36.30
C GLN A 18 -18.03 -5.87 35.24
N SER A 19 -17.00 -6.73 35.11
CA SER A 19 -16.97 -7.91 34.27
C SER A 19 -16.52 -9.12 35.10
N GLY A 20 -17.47 -9.92 35.55
CA GLY A 20 -17.22 -10.97 36.52
C GLY A 20 -16.62 -10.40 37.80
N ASP A 21 -15.42 -10.84 38.14
CA ASP A 21 -14.63 -10.38 39.30
C ASP A 21 -13.67 -9.22 39.01
N VAL A 22 -13.65 -8.70 37.77
CA VAL A 22 -12.74 -7.63 37.32
C VAL A 22 -13.52 -6.34 37.08
N ARG A 23 -12.97 -5.24 37.57
CA ARG A 23 -13.46 -3.89 37.34
C ARG A 23 -12.60 -3.22 36.26
N LEU A 24 -13.26 -2.77 35.17
CA LEU A 24 -12.63 -2.15 34.02
C LEU A 24 -12.82 -0.64 34.05
N ALA A 25 -11.75 0.11 33.85
CA ALA A 25 -11.79 1.56 33.68
C ALA A 25 -12.17 1.89 32.25
N VAL A 26 -13.27 2.62 32.08
CA VAL A 26 -13.83 3.01 30.77
C VAL A 26 -13.85 4.53 30.68
N HIS A 27 -13.48 5.04 29.54
CA HIS A 27 -13.36 6.47 29.24
C HIS A 27 -14.27 6.80 28.05
N CYS A 28 -15.18 7.76 28.22
CA CYS A 28 -16.19 8.13 27.23
C CYS A 28 -16.02 9.60 26.81
N TRP A 29 -16.03 9.86 25.51
CA TRP A 29 -16.06 11.20 24.92
C TRP A 29 -17.34 11.36 24.13
N GLY A 30 -18.15 12.35 24.49
CA GLY A 30 -19.48 12.60 23.94
C GLY A 30 -20.60 11.94 24.74
N ALA A 31 -21.75 12.62 24.77
CA ALA A 31 -22.92 12.14 25.50
C ALA A 31 -23.52 10.86 24.87
N PRO A 32 -24.15 9.98 25.67
CA PRO A 32 -24.79 8.75 25.16
C PRO A 32 -25.82 8.99 24.06
N ASP A 33 -26.63 10.03 24.22
CA ASP A 33 -27.81 10.30 23.38
C ASP A 33 -27.57 11.37 22.31
N ASN A 34 -26.35 11.56 21.86
CA ASN A 34 -26.00 12.59 20.86
C ASN A 34 -26.33 12.19 19.40
N GLY A 35 -26.98 11.06 19.17
CA GLY A 35 -27.36 10.54 17.85
C GLY A 35 -26.20 10.03 16.99
N LYS A 36 -24.96 10.17 17.46
CA LYS A 36 -23.75 9.74 16.72
C LYS A 36 -23.50 8.24 16.88
N PRO A 37 -22.90 7.57 15.87
CA PRO A 37 -22.43 6.20 16.02
C PRO A 37 -21.38 6.10 17.14
N THR A 38 -21.39 4.99 17.88
CA THR A 38 -20.39 4.74 18.93
C THR A 38 -19.19 3.99 18.34
N LEU A 39 -18.00 4.59 18.49
CA LEU A 39 -16.70 3.98 18.18
C LEU A 39 -16.03 3.52 19.47
N LEU A 40 -15.91 2.21 19.65
CA LEU A 40 -15.24 1.60 20.81
C LEU A 40 -13.83 1.15 20.40
N MET A 41 -12.83 1.63 21.16
CA MET A 41 -11.41 1.42 20.88
C MET A 41 -10.78 0.47 21.91
N VAL A 42 -10.04 -0.54 21.42
CA VAL A 42 -9.40 -1.58 22.22
C VAL A 42 -7.89 -1.55 21.99
N HIS A 43 -7.14 -1.15 23.01
CA HIS A 43 -5.68 -1.05 22.93
C HIS A 43 -5.00 -2.42 23.06
N GLY A 44 -3.72 -2.46 22.67
CA GLY A 44 -2.87 -3.63 22.76
C GLY A 44 -1.85 -3.60 23.88
N TYR A 45 -0.77 -4.35 23.69
CA TYR A 45 0.33 -4.50 24.62
C TYR A 45 1.56 -3.70 24.16
N PRO A 46 2.25 -2.98 25.00
CA PRO A 46 2.02 -2.76 26.44
C PRO A 46 1.31 -1.43 26.74
N ASP A 47 0.29 -1.09 25.96
CA ASP A 47 -0.41 0.19 25.97
C ASP A 47 -1.59 0.22 26.98
N ASN A 48 -2.27 1.38 27.05
CA ASN A 48 -3.57 1.59 27.68
C ASN A 48 -4.42 2.52 26.79
N HIS A 49 -5.58 3.00 27.26
CA HIS A 49 -6.47 3.86 26.47
C HIS A 49 -5.81 5.15 25.94
N GLU A 50 -4.74 5.65 26.57
CA GLU A 50 -4.05 6.88 26.17
C GLU A 50 -3.42 6.78 24.78
N THR A 51 -3.11 5.56 24.29
CA THR A 51 -2.59 5.36 22.95
C THR A 51 -3.51 5.91 21.85
N TRP A 52 -4.81 6.03 22.15
CA TRP A 52 -5.82 6.52 21.23
C TRP A 52 -6.01 8.05 21.23
N LEU A 53 -5.43 8.77 22.18
CA LEU A 53 -5.67 10.22 22.33
C LEU A 53 -5.41 11.05 21.07
N PRO A 54 -4.36 10.79 20.27
CA PRO A 54 -4.17 11.50 18.99
C PRO A 54 -5.34 11.31 18.02
N LEU A 55 -5.87 10.08 17.93
CA LEU A 55 -6.98 9.73 17.06
C LEU A 55 -8.32 10.26 17.60
N ILE A 56 -8.53 10.22 18.92
CA ILE A 56 -9.72 10.73 19.58
C ILE A 56 -9.92 12.21 19.26
N ARG A 57 -8.86 13.01 19.25
CA ARG A 57 -8.90 14.44 18.88
C ARG A 57 -9.42 14.68 17.47
N GLN A 58 -9.18 13.77 16.55
CA GLN A 58 -9.64 13.86 15.17
C GLN A 58 -11.11 13.42 14.99
N LEU A 59 -11.58 12.51 15.84
CA LEU A 59 -12.85 11.81 15.63
C LEU A 59 -13.97 12.22 16.58
N ALA A 60 -13.68 12.85 17.73
CA ALA A 60 -14.67 13.19 18.76
C ALA A 60 -15.81 14.10 18.26
N GLY A 61 -15.58 14.88 17.19
CA GLY A 61 -16.62 15.67 16.53
C GLY A 61 -17.65 14.84 15.74
N ARG A 62 -17.26 13.64 15.27
CA ARG A 62 -18.07 12.78 14.39
C ARG A 62 -18.72 11.61 15.10
N TYR A 63 -18.05 11.02 16.08
CA TYR A 63 -18.45 9.81 16.79
C TYR A 63 -18.55 10.06 18.29
N ARG A 64 -19.40 9.28 18.94
CA ARG A 64 -19.25 9.04 20.37
C ARG A 64 -18.12 8.02 20.55
N ILE A 65 -17.10 8.35 21.32
CA ILE A 65 -15.92 7.50 21.47
C ILE A 65 -15.92 6.87 22.87
N VAL A 66 -15.65 5.58 22.91
CA VAL A 66 -15.43 4.79 24.12
C VAL A 66 -14.07 4.12 23.98
N ALA A 67 -13.21 4.26 25.00
CA ALA A 67 -11.98 3.49 25.11
C ALA A 67 -11.89 2.94 26.52
N TYR A 68 -11.40 1.73 26.70
CA TYR A 68 -11.24 1.17 28.04
C TYR A 68 -9.84 0.59 28.23
N ASP A 69 -9.38 0.60 29.47
CA ASP A 69 -8.17 -0.12 29.84
C ASP A 69 -8.49 -1.61 29.93
N VAL A 70 -7.85 -2.41 29.09
CA VAL A 70 -7.98 -3.87 29.13
C VAL A 70 -7.54 -4.40 30.50
N ARG A 71 -8.15 -5.51 30.98
CA ARG A 71 -7.71 -6.11 32.25
C ARG A 71 -6.19 -6.27 32.30
N GLY A 72 -5.57 -5.84 33.37
CA GLY A 72 -4.12 -5.80 33.55
C GLY A 72 -3.44 -4.51 33.13
N ALA A 73 -4.13 -3.57 32.49
CA ALA A 73 -3.60 -2.29 32.04
C ALA A 73 -4.26 -1.09 32.73
N GLY A 74 -3.60 0.05 32.66
CA GLY A 74 -4.09 1.35 33.10
C GLY A 74 -4.68 1.31 34.51
N ALA A 75 -5.92 1.74 34.62
CA ALA A 75 -6.66 1.79 35.88
C ALA A 75 -7.64 0.62 36.10
N SER A 76 -7.66 -0.34 35.18
CA SER A 76 -8.40 -1.60 35.35
C SER A 76 -7.72 -2.53 36.33
N ASP A 77 -8.49 -3.45 36.90
CA ASP A 77 -7.98 -4.46 37.81
C ASP A 77 -6.96 -5.38 37.12
N LYS A 78 -6.03 -5.90 37.92
CA LYS A 78 -4.83 -6.63 37.46
C LYS A 78 -4.81 -8.08 37.99
N PRO A 79 -5.57 -9.02 37.39
CA PRO A 79 -5.63 -10.39 37.85
C PRO A 79 -4.25 -11.04 37.96
N ARG A 80 -4.12 -11.95 38.95
CA ARG A 80 -2.84 -12.59 39.26
C ARG A 80 -2.43 -13.66 38.27
N TRP A 81 -3.39 -14.43 37.74
CA TRP A 81 -3.09 -15.66 37.02
C TRP A 81 -3.27 -15.48 35.50
N SER A 82 -2.43 -16.14 34.69
CA SER A 82 -2.52 -16.08 33.22
C SER A 82 -3.85 -16.62 32.67
N ARG A 83 -4.50 -17.55 33.36
CA ARG A 83 -5.84 -18.08 33.00
C ARG A 83 -6.92 -17.00 33.01
N ASP A 84 -6.75 -15.96 33.80
CA ASP A 84 -7.71 -14.85 33.90
C ASP A 84 -7.61 -13.90 32.70
N TYR A 85 -6.59 -14.07 31.85
CA TYR A 85 -6.36 -13.34 30.60
C TYR A 85 -6.69 -14.16 29.34
N HIS A 86 -7.44 -15.27 29.47
CA HIS A 86 -7.90 -16.04 28.31
C HIS A 86 -8.81 -15.20 27.43
N LEU A 87 -8.72 -15.39 26.09
CA LEU A 87 -9.49 -14.64 25.08
C LEU A 87 -10.99 -14.63 25.38
N GLN A 88 -11.54 -15.72 25.91
CA GLN A 88 -12.94 -15.77 26.30
C GLN A 88 -13.27 -14.74 27.39
N ARG A 89 -12.41 -14.59 28.41
CA ARG A 89 -12.60 -13.58 29.47
C ARG A 89 -12.49 -12.16 28.93
N LEU A 90 -11.55 -11.93 27.99
CA LEU A 90 -11.40 -10.64 27.32
C LEU A 90 -12.61 -10.30 26.44
N SER A 91 -13.24 -11.32 25.84
CA SER A 91 -14.50 -11.15 25.10
C SER A 91 -15.67 -10.82 26.01
N GLU A 92 -15.75 -11.45 27.20
CA GLU A 92 -16.75 -11.13 28.23
C GLU A 92 -16.59 -9.67 28.71
N ASP A 93 -15.34 -9.19 28.86
CA ASP A 93 -15.04 -7.77 29.19
C ASP A 93 -15.56 -6.83 28.12
N LEU A 94 -15.25 -7.08 26.85
CA LEU A 94 -15.71 -6.26 25.74
C LEU A 94 -17.23 -6.17 25.71
N GLN A 95 -17.93 -7.31 25.90
CA GLN A 95 -19.39 -7.35 25.96
C GLN A 95 -19.94 -6.52 27.14
N ALA A 96 -19.32 -6.62 28.32
CA ALA A 96 -19.74 -5.84 29.48
C ALA A 96 -19.59 -4.33 29.22
N VAL A 97 -18.49 -3.91 28.61
CA VAL A 97 -18.26 -2.50 28.21
C VAL A 97 -19.30 -2.04 27.19
N ILE A 98 -19.56 -2.84 26.13
CA ILE A 98 -20.58 -2.47 25.13
C ILE A 98 -21.95 -2.31 25.77
N ARG A 99 -22.39 -3.27 26.57
CA ARG A 99 -23.72 -3.20 27.24
C ARG A 99 -23.84 -2.03 28.19
N ALA A 100 -22.75 -1.63 28.87
CA ALA A 100 -22.74 -0.49 29.77
C ALA A 100 -22.72 0.86 29.05
N THR A 101 -22.13 0.93 27.86
CA THR A 101 -21.90 2.20 27.15
C THR A 101 -22.77 2.39 25.92
N SER A 102 -23.28 1.33 25.28
CA SER A 102 -24.13 1.39 24.08
C SER A 102 -25.16 0.26 24.10
N PRO A 103 -26.11 0.28 25.07
CA PRO A 103 -27.07 -0.81 25.25
C PRO A 103 -28.02 -1.00 24.07
N ASP A 104 -28.39 0.11 23.39
CA ASP A 104 -29.47 0.15 22.40
C ASP A 104 -28.98 0.11 20.95
N ARG A 105 -27.70 0.29 20.71
CA ARG A 105 -27.12 0.33 19.35
C ARG A 105 -25.81 -0.46 19.27
N PRO A 106 -25.59 -1.21 18.17
CA PRO A 106 -24.32 -1.87 17.95
C PRO A 106 -23.20 -0.83 17.77
N VAL A 107 -21.99 -1.22 18.17
CA VAL A 107 -20.80 -0.35 18.12
C VAL A 107 -19.90 -0.67 16.93
N HIS A 108 -19.20 0.35 16.43
CA HIS A 108 -18.04 0.15 15.57
C HIS A 108 -16.82 -0.11 16.45
N LEU A 109 -16.07 -1.16 16.14
CA LEU A 109 -14.87 -1.54 16.89
C LEU A 109 -13.62 -1.09 16.14
N LEU A 110 -12.67 -0.53 16.88
CA LEU A 110 -11.30 -0.30 16.44
C LEU A 110 -10.36 -0.97 17.43
N ALA A 111 -9.43 -1.78 16.92
CA ALA A 111 -8.48 -2.45 17.79
C ALA A 111 -7.09 -2.53 17.14
N HIS A 112 -6.05 -2.56 18.00
CA HIS A 112 -4.64 -2.63 17.61
C HIS A 112 -3.92 -3.67 18.47
N ASP A 113 -2.97 -4.40 17.87
CA ASP A 113 -2.11 -5.37 18.54
C ASP A 113 -2.93 -6.42 19.33
N TRP A 114 -2.65 -6.65 20.61
CA TRP A 114 -3.44 -7.54 21.49
C TRP A 114 -4.91 -7.15 21.58
N GLY A 115 -5.21 -5.85 21.40
CA GLY A 115 -6.59 -5.39 21.25
C GLY A 115 -7.26 -6.03 20.05
N SER A 116 -6.58 -6.13 18.90
CA SER A 116 -7.09 -6.83 17.72
C SER A 116 -7.26 -8.32 17.98
N ILE A 117 -6.24 -8.99 18.56
CA ILE A 117 -6.29 -10.42 18.86
C ILE A 117 -7.53 -10.76 19.69
N GLN A 118 -7.75 -10.04 20.79
CA GLN A 118 -8.89 -10.31 21.68
C GLN A 118 -10.24 -9.97 21.04
N THR A 119 -10.30 -8.90 20.26
CA THR A 119 -11.53 -8.48 19.59
C THR A 119 -11.98 -9.52 18.56
N TRP A 120 -11.07 -10.24 17.90
CA TRP A 120 -11.42 -11.35 17.01
C TRP A 120 -12.21 -12.44 17.72
N GLU A 121 -11.99 -12.68 19.01
CA GLU A 121 -12.79 -13.64 19.80
C GLU A 121 -14.26 -13.23 19.80
N SER A 122 -14.56 -11.93 20.04
CA SER A 122 -15.92 -11.40 20.07
C SER A 122 -16.55 -11.29 18.67
N VAL A 123 -15.79 -10.80 17.68
CA VAL A 123 -16.29 -10.61 16.31
C VAL A 123 -16.68 -11.93 15.64
N THR A 124 -16.05 -13.02 16.03
CA THR A 124 -16.34 -14.37 15.52
C THR A 124 -17.30 -15.17 16.40
N ASP A 125 -17.72 -14.62 17.53
CA ASP A 125 -18.71 -15.24 18.41
C ASP A 125 -20.14 -14.87 17.93
N PRO A 126 -20.99 -15.85 17.59
CA PRO A 126 -22.37 -15.57 17.19
C PRO A 126 -23.19 -14.77 18.22
N GLN A 127 -22.89 -14.90 19.51
CA GLN A 127 -23.59 -14.20 20.58
C GLN A 127 -23.21 -12.71 20.66
N CYS A 128 -21.99 -12.36 20.24
CA CYS A 128 -21.49 -11.00 20.26
C CYS A 128 -21.84 -10.21 18.98
N ARG A 129 -22.08 -10.88 17.85
CA ARG A 129 -22.36 -10.27 16.54
C ARG A 129 -23.42 -9.17 16.57
N PRO A 130 -24.56 -9.35 17.23
CA PRO A 130 -25.60 -8.31 17.27
C PRO A 130 -25.15 -7.00 17.94
N LEU A 131 -24.09 -7.06 18.75
CA LEU A 131 -23.54 -5.90 19.45
C LEU A 131 -22.52 -5.11 18.58
N ILE A 132 -22.15 -5.61 17.40
CA ILE A 132 -21.04 -5.09 16.61
C ILE A 132 -21.51 -4.71 15.20
N ALA A 133 -21.47 -3.42 14.87
CA ALA A 133 -21.82 -2.89 13.56
C ALA A 133 -20.71 -3.15 12.52
N SER A 134 -19.45 -2.89 12.91
CA SER A 134 -18.28 -3.16 12.09
C SER A 134 -17.02 -3.28 12.94
N TYR A 135 -15.94 -3.79 12.34
CA TYR A 135 -14.68 -3.98 13.02
C TYR A 135 -13.49 -3.52 12.18
N THR A 136 -12.66 -2.65 12.72
CA THR A 136 -11.35 -2.29 12.15
C THR A 136 -10.24 -2.91 12.97
N SER A 137 -9.49 -3.83 12.35
CA SER A 137 -8.33 -4.52 12.93
C SER A 137 -7.04 -3.93 12.39
N ILE A 138 -6.14 -3.52 13.27
CA ILE A 138 -4.80 -3.01 12.92
C ILE A 138 -3.75 -4.01 13.38
N SER A 139 -2.87 -4.41 12.47
CA SER A 139 -1.66 -5.22 12.66
C SER A 139 -1.86 -6.69 13.00
N GLU A 140 -2.88 -7.09 13.75
CA GLU A 140 -2.93 -8.45 14.32
C GLU A 140 -4.07 -9.31 13.77
N PRO A 141 -3.77 -10.59 13.40
CA PRO A 141 -4.76 -11.55 12.99
C PRO A 141 -5.41 -12.27 14.19
N CYS A 142 -6.51 -12.98 13.94
CA CYS A 142 -7.01 -13.99 14.86
C CYS A 142 -5.98 -15.11 15.05
N LEU A 143 -5.64 -15.44 16.29
CA LEU A 143 -4.66 -16.51 16.58
C LEU A 143 -5.06 -17.88 16.02
N ASP A 144 -6.35 -18.18 16.00
CA ASP A 144 -6.85 -19.43 15.39
C ASP A 144 -6.59 -19.47 13.89
N HIS A 145 -6.74 -18.33 13.18
CA HIS A 145 -6.42 -18.22 11.74
C HIS A 145 -4.92 -18.41 11.49
N VAL A 146 -4.06 -17.88 12.36
CA VAL A 146 -2.60 -18.11 12.29
C VAL A 146 -2.28 -19.58 12.44
N GLY A 147 -2.93 -20.27 13.37
CA GLY A 147 -2.78 -21.72 13.56
C GLY A 147 -3.14 -22.52 12.29
N PHE A 148 -4.23 -22.17 11.60
CA PHE A 148 -4.59 -22.76 10.31
C PHE A 148 -3.57 -22.43 9.22
N TRP A 149 -3.13 -21.17 9.12
CA TRP A 149 -2.11 -20.75 8.17
C TRP A 149 -0.81 -21.54 8.35
N MET A 150 -0.34 -21.71 9.58
CA MET A 150 0.87 -22.49 9.88
C MET A 150 0.71 -23.95 9.44
N ARG A 151 -0.41 -24.60 9.80
CA ARG A 151 -0.69 -26.00 9.44
C ARG A 151 -0.71 -26.20 7.93
N GLU A 152 -1.37 -25.30 7.19
CA GLU A 152 -1.47 -25.39 5.73
C GLU A 152 -0.10 -25.24 5.08
N ASN A 153 0.71 -24.25 5.49
CA ASN A 153 2.05 -24.07 4.95
C ASN A 153 2.99 -25.26 5.28
N LEU A 154 2.90 -25.80 6.47
CA LEU A 154 3.68 -26.99 6.85
C LEU A 154 3.26 -28.24 6.05
N ARG A 155 1.96 -28.38 5.75
CA ARG A 155 1.41 -29.47 4.93
C ARG A 155 1.88 -29.42 3.48
N GLN A 156 1.98 -28.22 2.90
CA GLN A 156 2.44 -28.03 1.51
C GLN A 156 3.89 -28.45 1.29
N ARG A 157 4.74 -28.45 2.32
CA ARG A 157 6.16 -28.85 2.28
C ARG A 157 6.99 -28.20 1.18
N SER A 158 6.50 -27.12 0.57
CA SER A 158 7.25 -26.39 -0.46
C SER A 158 8.32 -25.51 0.18
N PRO A 159 9.49 -25.30 -0.47
CA PRO A 159 10.53 -24.40 0.06
C PRO A 159 10.01 -23.00 0.34
N LYS A 160 9.07 -22.49 -0.47
CA LYS A 160 8.44 -21.17 -0.29
C LYS A 160 7.58 -21.14 0.99
N ALA A 161 6.75 -22.15 1.21
CA ALA A 161 5.88 -22.25 2.37
C ALA A 161 6.70 -22.41 3.67
N LEU A 162 7.73 -23.26 3.66
CA LEU A 162 8.62 -23.42 4.81
C LEU A 162 9.38 -22.13 5.13
N LYS A 163 9.87 -21.42 4.10
CA LYS A 163 10.51 -20.10 4.29
C LYS A 163 9.56 -19.09 4.91
N ALA A 164 8.28 -19.08 4.50
CA ALA A 164 7.28 -18.18 5.06
C ALA A 164 7.03 -18.46 6.55
N VAL A 165 6.87 -19.72 6.94
CA VAL A 165 6.71 -20.13 8.35
C VAL A 165 7.96 -19.79 9.17
N PHE A 166 9.15 -20.14 8.68
CA PHE A 166 10.40 -19.86 9.38
C PHE A 166 10.64 -18.35 9.53
N GLY A 167 10.37 -17.58 8.47
CA GLY A 167 10.45 -16.12 8.52
C GLY A 167 9.53 -15.54 9.60
N GLN A 168 8.26 -16.02 9.70
CA GLN A 168 7.35 -15.57 10.74
C GLN A 168 7.84 -15.96 12.14
N LEU A 169 8.36 -17.15 12.34
CA LEU A 169 8.91 -17.56 13.64
C LEU A 169 10.08 -16.68 14.08
N LEU A 170 10.94 -16.25 13.14
CA LEU A 170 12.01 -15.30 13.44
C LEU A 170 11.47 -13.92 13.86
N HIS A 171 10.39 -13.43 13.25
CA HIS A 171 9.74 -12.18 13.68
C HIS A 171 9.06 -12.33 15.03
N SER A 172 8.61 -13.53 15.39
CA SER A 172 7.86 -13.84 16.61
C SER A 172 8.75 -14.33 17.77
N TRP A 173 10.09 -14.12 17.72
CA TRP A 173 11.03 -14.56 18.75
C TRP A 173 10.67 -14.05 20.16
N TYR A 174 10.10 -12.85 20.25
CA TYR A 174 9.70 -12.21 21.50
C TYR A 174 8.58 -12.97 22.22
N ILE A 175 7.78 -13.76 21.50
CA ILE A 175 6.74 -14.61 22.11
C ILE A 175 7.39 -15.66 23.01
N ALA A 176 8.46 -16.32 22.54
CA ALA A 176 9.22 -17.25 23.35
C ALA A 176 9.83 -16.57 24.58
N PHE A 177 10.36 -15.35 24.40
CA PHE A 177 10.87 -14.53 25.51
C PHE A 177 9.79 -14.26 26.56
N PHE A 178 8.56 -13.87 26.17
CA PHE A 178 7.46 -13.63 27.11
C PHE A 178 6.94 -14.89 27.81
N HIS A 179 7.27 -16.08 27.31
CA HIS A 179 6.99 -17.35 28.00
C HIS A 179 8.02 -17.70 29.07
N THR A 180 9.18 -17.03 29.12
CA THR A 180 10.15 -17.26 30.20
C THR A 180 9.58 -16.76 31.54
N PRO A 181 9.64 -17.58 32.62
CA PRO A 181 9.11 -17.16 33.91
C PRO A 181 9.89 -15.98 34.48
N VAL A 182 9.18 -15.00 35.02
CA VAL A 182 9.70 -13.87 35.83
C VAL A 182 10.58 -12.86 35.06
N VAL A 183 11.35 -13.29 34.06
CA VAL A 183 12.32 -12.42 33.36
C VAL A 183 11.68 -11.19 32.69
N PRO A 184 10.61 -11.33 31.90
CA PRO A 184 9.96 -10.16 31.27
C PRO A 184 9.38 -9.19 32.31
N GLU A 185 8.78 -9.72 33.39
CA GLU A 185 8.20 -8.89 34.46
C GLU A 185 9.28 -8.09 35.22
N LEU A 186 10.43 -8.71 35.47
CA LEU A 186 11.56 -8.02 36.10
C LEU A 186 12.12 -6.92 35.19
N LEU A 187 12.28 -7.17 33.90
CA LEU A 187 12.76 -6.15 32.95
C LEU A 187 11.85 -4.94 32.89
N TRP A 188 10.52 -5.14 32.84
CA TRP A 188 9.57 -4.04 32.92
C TRP A 188 9.70 -3.23 34.21
N SER A 189 9.90 -3.91 35.34
CA SER A 189 10.09 -3.26 36.65
C SER A 189 11.45 -2.59 36.79
N ALA A 190 12.50 -3.14 36.15
CA ALA A 190 13.88 -2.66 36.28
C ALA A 190 14.26 -1.49 35.38
N GLY A 191 13.40 -1.07 34.43
CA GLY A 191 13.68 0.13 33.63
C GLY A 191 13.26 0.08 32.16
N LEU A 192 12.82 -1.05 31.62
CA LEU A 192 12.36 -1.15 30.23
C LEU A 192 11.25 -0.11 29.94
N ALA A 193 10.37 0.16 30.90
CA ALA A 193 9.35 1.18 30.78
C ALA A 193 9.91 2.59 30.51
N ARG A 194 11.06 2.93 31.09
CA ARG A 194 11.73 4.23 30.87
C ARG A 194 12.34 4.34 29.48
N LEU A 195 12.76 3.21 28.91
CA LEU A 195 13.36 3.13 27.57
C LEU A 195 12.29 3.00 26.48
N TRP A 196 11.06 2.67 26.83
CA TRP A 196 9.98 2.42 25.88
C TRP A 196 9.69 3.60 24.93
N PRO A 197 9.59 4.86 25.39
CA PRO A 197 9.42 5.99 24.47
C PRO A 197 10.57 6.15 23.48
N GLN A 198 11.82 5.88 23.91
CA GLN A 198 12.98 5.93 23.02
C GLN A 198 12.93 4.82 21.97
N PHE A 199 12.51 3.62 22.36
CA PHE A 199 12.27 2.51 21.45
C PHE A 199 11.21 2.88 20.39
N LEU A 200 10.07 3.41 20.78
CA LEU A 200 9.02 3.88 19.88
C LEU A 200 9.54 4.92 18.89
N LYS A 201 10.35 5.86 19.37
CA LYS A 201 10.93 6.91 18.53
C LYS A 201 11.93 6.37 17.50
N HIS A 202 12.90 5.56 17.93
CA HIS A 202 14.02 5.17 17.07
C HIS A 202 13.77 3.88 16.30
N ALA A 203 13.06 2.92 16.88
CA ALA A 203 12.79 1.64 16.24
C ALA A 203 11.49 1.61 15.43
N GLU A 204 10.45 2.30 15.93
CA GLU A 204 9.12 2.30 15.33
C GLU A 204 8.79 3.60 14.56
N GLY A 205 9.65 4.63 14.66
CA GLY A 205 9.49 5.87 13.89
C GLY A 205 8.38 6.79 14.42
N VAL A 206 7.96 6.61 15.68
CA VAL A 206 6.96 7.47 16.34
C VAL A 206 7.60 8.79 16.70
N ARG A 207 7.18 9.90 16.09
CA ARG A 207 7.81 11.23 16.26
C ARG A 207 7.66 11.76 17.68
N HIS A 208 6.48 11.61 18.28
CA HIS A 208 6.12 12.12 19.60
C HIS A 208 5.51 11.00 20.46
N PRO A 209 6.35 10.06 20.97
CA PRO A 209 5.85 8.98 21.79
C PRO A 209 5.32 9.54 23.13
N GLN A 210 4.15 9.07 23.53
CA GLN A 210 3.57 9.43 24.81
C GLN A 210 4.27 8.67 25.95
N VAL A 211 4.39 9.31 27.09
CA VAL A 211 4.90 8.68 28.32
C VAL A 211 3.70 8.19 29.12
N ASN A 212 3.55 6.88 29.21
CA ASN A 212 2.48 6.27 29.98
C ASN A 212 2.94 6.05 31.43
N PRO A 213 2.29 6.68 32.43
CA PRO A 213 2.67 6.54 33.86
C PRO A 213 2.56 5.10 34.35
N THR A 214 1.66 4.29 33.79
CA THR A 214 1.44 2.90 34.19
C THR A 214 2.26 1.89 33.38
N GLN A 215 3.12 2.34 32.46
CA GLN A 215 3.86 1.53 31.49
C GLN A 215 4.55 0.29 32.08
N ALA A 216 5.22 0.46 33.24
CA ALA A 216 5.89 -0.65 33.92
C ALA A 216 4.90 -1.71 34.44
N SER A 217 3.77 -1.26 34.95
CA SER A 217 2.70 -2.13 35.41
C SER A 217 2.00 -2.84 34.24
N ASP A 218 1.68 -2.07 33.20
CA ASP A 218 0.95 -2.56 32.02
C ASP A 218 1.80 -3.60 31.27
N GLY A 219 3.09 -3.33 31.07
CA GLY A 219 4.03 -4.28 30.49
C GLY A 219 4.16 -5.56 31.32
N ARG A 220 4.31 -5.44 32.65
CA ARG A 220 4.44 -6.60 33.55
C ARG A 220 3.20 -7.49 33.57
N HIS A 221 2.00 -6.92 33.60
CA HIS A 221 0.77 -7.69 33.67
C HIS A 221 0.34 -8.24 32.32
N GLY A 222 0.58 -7.47 31.24
CA GLY A 222 0.20 -7.87 29.87
C GLY A 222 0.99 -9.07 29.32
N VAL A 223 2.17 -9.42 29.87
CA VAL A 223 2.86 -10.69 29.55
C VAL A 223 1.95 -11.91 29.69
N LYS A 224 0.97 -11.86 30.56
CA LYS A 224 0.02 -12.95 30.80
C LYS A 224 -0.91 -13.20 29.62
N LEU A 225 -1.15 -12.21 28.77
CA LEU A 225 -1.89 -12.36 27.50
C LEU A 225 -1.21 -13.40 26.61
N TYR A 226 0.12 -13.31 26.49
CA TYR A 226 0.90 -14.27 25.70
C TYR A 226 0.85 -15.67 26.29
N ARG A 227 1.15 -15.80 27.58
CA ARG A 227 1.18 -17.11 28.27
C ARG A 227 -0.17 -17.82 28.31
N GLY A 228 -1.27 -17.05 28.40
CA GLY A 228 -2.62 -17.61 28.46
C GLY A 228 -3.13 -18.16 27.13
N ASN A 229 -2.68 -17.60 25.99
CA ASN A 229 -3.40 -17.77 24.74
C ASN A 229 -2.61 -18.38 23.57
N PHE A 230 -1.34 -18.01 23.36
CA PHE A 230 -0.62 -18.35 22.13
C PHE A 230 -0.53 -19.86 21.86
N ILE A 231 0.01 -20.62 22.81
CA ILE A 231 0.25 -22.06 22.64
C ILE A 231 -1.06 -22.79 22.33
N ARG A 232 -2.12 -22.50 23.08
CA ARG A 232 -3.42 -23.15 22.91
C ARG A 232 -4.02 -22.89 21.53
N SER A 233 -4.05 -21.62 21.08
CA SER A 233 -4.69 -21.24 19.82
C SER A 233 -3.90 -21.74 18.60
N LEU A 234 -2.56 -21.71 18.64
CA LEU A 234 -1.74 -22.21 17.54
C LEU A 234 -1.81 -23.72 17.36
N PHE A 235 -1.79 -24.49 18.47
CA PHE A 235 -1.80 -25.96 18.39
C PHE A 235 -3.19 -26.58 18.30
N ARG A 236 -4.26 -25.87 18.69
CA ARG A 236 -5.65 -26.34 18.61
C ARG A 236 -6.56 -25.25 18.04
N PRO A 237 -6.32 -24.78 16.80
CA PRO A 237 -7.09 -23.69 16.22
C PRO A 237 -8.54 -24.10 15.98
N ARG A 238 -9.45 -23.19 16.29
CA ARG A 238 -10.91 -23.31 16.09
C ARG A 238 -11.30 -22.61 14.77
N LYS A 239 -12.28 -23.15 14.08
CA LYS A 239 -12.85 -22.49 12.89
C LYS A 239 -13.63 -21.25 13.33
N ARG A 240 -13.12 -20.07 12.99
CA ARG A 240 -13.66 -18.78 13.40
C ARG A 240 -14.12 -17.99 12.18
N HIS A 241 -15.42 -17.87 11.99
CA HIS A 241 -16.05 -17.13 10.89
C HIS A 241 -16.83 -15.93 11.41
N THR A 242 -16.91 -14.88 10.62
CA THR A 242 -17.74 -13.72 10.93
C THR A 242 -18.38 -13.14 9.68
N GLU A 243 -19.63 -12.64 9.83
CA GLU A 243 -20.35 -11.84 8.84
C GLU A 243 -20.27 -10.33 9.16
N VAL A 244 -19.65 -9.98 10.28
CA VAL A 244 -19.39 -8.58 10.62
C VAL A 244 -18.51 -7.96 9.53
N PRO A 245 -18.82 -6.75 9.02
CA PRO A 245 -17.91 -6.03 8.13
C PRO A 245 -16.56 -5.78 8.79
N VAL A 246 -15.48 -6.24 8.16
CA VAL A 246 -14.12 -6.10 8.69
C VAL A 246 -13.28 -5.22 7.79
N GLN A 247 -12.69 -4.17 8.35
CA GLN A 247 -11.58 -3.43 7.74
C GLN A 247 -10.27 -3.90 8.37
N LEU A 248 -9.40 -4.49 7.56
CA LEU A 248 -8.04 -4.85 7.95
C LEU A 248 -7.06 -3.77 7.51
N ILE A 249 -6.29 -3.22 8.45
CA ILE A 249 -5.20 -2.30 8.16
C ILE A 249 -3.87 -3.02 8.42
N VAL A 250 -3.04 -3.14 7.36
CA VAL A 250 -1.77 -3.86 7.40
C VAL A 250 -0.61 -2.87 7.31
N PRO A 251 0.13 -2.63 8.40
CA PRO A 251 1.39 -1.92 8.34
C PRO A 251 2.44 -2.77 7.61
N THR A 252 2.93 -2.30 6.46
CA THR A 252 3.84 -3.12 5.61
C THR A 252 5.27 -3.17 6.11
N ARG A 253 5.63 -2.31 7.08
CA ARG A 253 6.94 -2.30 7.75
C ARG A 253 6.87 -2.83 9.19
N ASP A 254 5.78 -3.52 9.53
CA ASP A 254 5.63 -4.19 10.82
C ASP A 254 6.72 -5.25 11.00
N ARG A 255 7.41 -5.20 12.15
CA ARG A 255 8.52 -6.10 12.48
C ARG A 255 8.07 -7.37 13.19
N TYR A 256 6.81 -7.42 13.62
CA TYR A 256 6.24 -8.49 14.45
C TYR A 256 5.31 -9.39 13.66
N VAL A 257 4.50 -8.78 12.80
CA VAL A 257 3.42 -9.46 12.07
C VAL A 257 3.60 -9.30 10.58
N GLY A 258 3.88 -10.39 9.92
CA GLY A 258 4.04 -10.40 8.46
C GLY A 258 2.68 -10.35 7.74
N ALA A 259 2.60 -9.57 6.66
CA ALA A 259 1.39 -9.44 5.83
C ALA A 259 0.87 -10.79 5.27
N GLN A 260 1.73 -11.83 5.22
CA GLN A 260 1.37 -13.18 4.78
C GLN A 260 0.36 -13.87 5.72
N LEU A 261 0.28 -13.48 6.98
CA LEU A 261 -0.67 -14.07 7.94
C LEU A 261 -2.13 -13.77 7.59
N PHE A 262 -2.36 -12.75 6.77
CA PHE A 262 -3.70 -12.32 6.36
C PHE A 262 -4.14 -12.85 4.98
N GLN A 263 -3.34 -13.70 4.31
CA GLN A 263 -3.59 -14.14 2.93
C GLN A 263 -4.94 -14.85 2.74
N HIS A 264 -5.42 -15.56 3.77
CA HIS A 264 -6.66 -16.34 3.71
C HIS A 264 -7.77 -15.77 4.58
N LEU A 265 -7.64 -14.51 5.02
CA LEU A 265 -8.63 -13.91 5.93
C LEU A 265 -10.03 -13.81 5.31
N SER A 266 -10.13 -13.62 3.99
CA SER A 266 -11.42 -13.60 3.27
C SER A 266 -12.22 -14.89 3.35
N LEU A 267 -11.58 -16.03 3.64
CA LEU A 267 -12.27 -17.31 3.89
C LEU A 267 -13.01 -17.30 5.23
N TRP A 268 -12.58 -16.49 6.18
CA TRP A 268 -13.11 -16.39 7.53
C TRP A 268 -13.99 -15.17 7.75
N ALA A 269 -13.74 -14.11 6.97
CA ALA A 269 -14.47 -12.84 6.99
C ALA A 269 -14.79 -12.43 5.55
N PRO A 270 -15.90 -12.88 4.96
CA PRO A 270 -16.23 -12.60 3.55
C PRO A 270 -16.52 -11.13 3.26
N ARG A 271 -16.96 -10.36 4.27
CA ARG A 271 -17.15 -8.90 4.19
C ARG A 271 -15.86 -8.19 4.64
N LEU A 272 -14.79 -8.30 3.82
CA LEU A 272 -13.44 -7.82 4.15
C LEU A 272 -13.04 -6.65 3.25
N TRP A 273 -12.53 -5.58 3.87
CA TRP A 273 -11.78 -4.50 3.23
C TRP A 273 -10.34 -4.53 3.72
N ARG A 274 -9.37 -4.41 2.81
CA ARG A 274 -7.95 -4.44 3.16
C ARG A 274 -7.27 -3.15 2.73
N ARG A 275 -6.58 -2.50 3.65
CA ARG A 275 -5.72 -1.33 3.41
C ARG A 275 -4.30 -1.62 3.86
N GLU A 276 -3.35 -1.05 3.15
CA GLU A 276 -1.92 -1.21 3.46
C GLU A 276 -1.32 0.17 3.73
N ALA A 277 -0.56 0.29 4.84
CA ALA A 277 0.18 1.50 5.21
C ALA A 277 1.67 1.21 5.24
N SER A 278 2.49 2.08 4.64
CA SER A 278 3.96 1.96 4.66
C SER A 278 4.55 2.50 5.96
N VAL A 279 4.11 1.95 7.09
CA VAL A 279 4.44 2.36 8.47
C VAL A 279 4.86 1.17 9.32
N GLY A 280 5.49 1.43 10.49
CA GLY A 280 5.77 0.44 11.52
C GLY A 280 4.53 0.13 12.38
N HIS A 281 4.69 -0.74 13.37
CA HIS A 281 3.60 -1.28 14.19
C HIS A 281 2.81 -0.19 14.93
N TRP A 282 3.47 0.74 15.62
CA TRP A 282 2.83 1.84 16.37
C TRP A 282 2.71 3.16 15.61
N GLN A 283 3.43 3.32 14.49
CA GLN A 283 3.51 4.60 13.79
C GLN A 283 2.14 5.10 13.31
N LEU A 284 1.24 4.21 12.90
CA LEU A 284 -0.08 4.57 12.40
C LEU A 284 -0.94 5.26 13.47
N LEU A 285 -0.78 4.86 14.73
CA LEU A 285 -1.51 5.46 15.86
C LEU A 285 -1.00 6.86 16.20
N ALA A 286 0.26 7.12 15.92
CA ALA A 286 0.90 8.41 16.14
C ALA A 286 0.68 9.41 14.99
N GLU A 287 0.25 8.93 13.82
CA GLU A 287 -0.09 9.72 12.63
C GLU A 287 -1.60 9.57 12.33
N PRO A 288 -2.48 10.19 13.15
CA PRO A 288 -3.90 9.84 13.23
C PRO A 288 -4.73 10.29 12.02
N GLU A 289 -4.25 11.22 11.19
CA GLU A 289 -5.03 11.79 10.08
C GLU A 289 -5.41 10.71 9.07
N GLN A 290 -4.46 9.85 8.68
CA GLN A 290 -4.71 8.77 7.74
C GLN A 290 -5.68 7.73 8.31
N LEU A 291 -5.47 7.36 9.57
CA LEU A 291 -6.32 6.39 10.26
C LEU A 291 -7.74 6.94 10.43
N ALA A 292 -7.87 8.21 10.84
CA ALA A 292 -9.17 8.88 10.97
C ALA A 292 -9.92 8.93 9.64
N GLY A 293 -9.24 9.24 8.54
CA GLY A 293 -9.82 9.22 7.20
C GLY A 293 -10.35 7.84 6.81
N TRP A 294 -9.54 6.79 6.98
CA TRP A 294 -9.94 5.42 6.65
C TRP A 294 -11.06 4.87 7.53
N LEU A 295 -11.05 5.22 8.82
CA LEU A 295 -12.14 4.88 9.73
C LEU A 295 -13.43 5.57 9.33
N GLY A 296 -13.35 6.88 9.02
CA GLY A 296 -14.51 7.65 8.59
C GLY A 296 -15.15 7.07 7.33
N GLU A 297 -14.36 6.84 6.27
CA GLU A 297 -14.84 6.22 5.04
C GLU A 297 -15.53 4.87 5.28
N PHE A 298 -14.96 4.04 6.16
CA PHE A 298 -15.47 2.71 6.43
C PHE A 298 -16.74 2.73 7.28
N ILE A 299 -16.74 3.49 8.38
CA ILE A 299 -17.89 3.60 9.28
C ILE A 299 -19.07 4.25 8.54
N ASP A 300 -18.84 5.38 7.86
CA ASP A 300 -19.90 6.07 7.12
C ASP A 300 -20.51 5.16 6.05
N ALA A 301 -19.70 4.36 5.36
CA ALA A 301 -20.22 3.41 4.38
C ALA A 301 -21.07 2.28 5.01
N GLN A 302 -20.78 1.87 6.26
CA GLN A 302 -21.65 0.92 6.96
C GLN A 302 -22.95 1.57 7.45
N GLU A 303 -22.93 2.86 7.82
CA GLU A 303 -24.11 3.60 8.30
C GLU A 303 -25.01 4.06 7.15
N THR A 304 -24.45 4.54 6.04
CA THR A 304 -25.20 5.14 4.92
C THR A 304 -25.41 4.20 3.73
N GLY A 305 -24.59 3.17 3.59
CA GLY A 305 -24.53 2.30 2.40
C GLY A 305 -23.72 2.89 1.24
N GLU A 306 -23.24 4.13 1.31
CA GLU A 306 -22.46 4.79 0.27
C GLU A 306 -20.96 4.54 0.46
N SER A 307 -20.30 3.98 -0.54
CA SER A 307 -18.88 3.66 -0.48
C SER A 307 -18.09 4.52 -1.47
N PRO A 308 -17.12 5.32 -1.00
CA PRO A 308 -16.25 6.08 -1.88
C PRO A 308 -15.35 5.15 -2.71
N PRO A 309 -14.85 5.60 -3.89
CA PRO A 309 -14.06 4.76 -4.80
C PRO A 309 -12.83 4.09 -4.14
N ALA A 310 -12.18 4.79 -3.21
CA ALA A 310 -11.04 4.24 -2.47
C ALA A 310 -11.44 3.04 -1.58
N LEU A 311 -12.58 3.12 -0.92
CA LEU A 311 -13.11 2.04 -0.08
C LEU A 311 -13.61 0.86 -0.94
N GLN A 312 -14.29 1.13 -2.07
CA GLN A 312 -14.72 0.09 -3.01
C GLN A 312 -13.54 -0.75 -3.50
N ARG A 313 -12.41 -0.10 -3.85
CA ARG A 313 -11.19 -0.80 -4.24
C ARG A 313 -10.55 -1.60 -3.11
N ALA A 314 -10.68 -1.16 -1.87
CA ALA A 314 -10.15 -1.86 -0.71
C ALA A 314 -10.90 -3.17 -0.39
N GLN A 315 -12.11 -3.36 -0.94
CA GLN A 315 -12.90 -4.57 -0.72
C GLN A 315 -12.22 -5.80 -1.33
N VAL A 316 -12.00 -6.82 -0.50
CA VAL A 316 -11.41 -8.10 -0.93
C VAL A 316 -12.50 -8.99 -1.51
N ARG A 317 -12.31 -9.42 -2.75
CA ARG A 317 -13.23 -10.34 -3.45
C ARG A 317 -12.62 -11.74 -3.54
N PRO A 318 -13.42 -12.81 -3.45
CA PRO A 318 -12.90 -14.18 -3.53
C PRO A 318 -12.21 -14.51 -4.86
N ASP A 319 -12.64 -13.86 -5.95
CA ASP A 319 -12.12 -13.97 -7.31
C ASP A 319 -11.06 -12.90 -7.64
N ALA A 320 -10.49 -12.24 -6.62
CA ALA A 320 -9.53 -11.17 -6.80
C ALA A 320 -8.31 -11.63 -7.61
N ARG A 321 -8.04 -10.91 -8.72
CA ARG A 321 -6.85 -11.07 -9.55
C ARG A 321 -5.66 -10.35 -8.90
N SER A 322 -4.45 -10.53 -9.43
CA SER A 322 -3.22 -10.02 -8.81
C SER A 322 -3.16 -8.50 -8.61
N MET A 323 -3.90 -7.73 -9.41
CA MET A 323 -3.99 -6.26 -9.31
C MET A 323 -5.37 -5.76 -8.88
N SER A 324 -6.24 -6.64 -8.40
CA SER A 324 -7.54 -6.22 -7.86
C SER A 324 -7.35 -5.23 -6.71
N GLY A 325 -8.17 -4.18 -6.71
CA GLY A 325 -8.09 -3.12 -5.71
C GLY A 325 -6.98 -2.08 -5.93
N LYS A 326 -6.13 -2.25 -6.95
CA LYS A 326 -5.06 -1.30 -7.27
C LYS A 326 -5.55 -0.26 -8.28
N LEU A 327 -5.20 1.01 -8.05
CA LEU A 327 -5.39 2.11 -9.00
C LEU A 327 -4.10 2.30 -9.82
N VAL A 328 -4.22 2.18 -11.13
CA VAL A 328 -3.11 2.31 -12.07
C VAL A 328 -3.34 3.49 -13.01
N VAL A 329 -2.37 4.39 -13.07
CA VAL A 329 -2.34 5.54 -14.00
C VAL A 329 -1.33 5.25 -15.10
N VAL A 330 -1.72 5.41 -16.36
CA VAL A 330 -0.83 5.21 -17.52
C VAL A 330 -0.87 6.44 -18.41
N THR A 331 0.28 7.10 -18.62
CA THR A 331 0.41 8.20 -19.58
C THR A 331 0.77 7.70 -20.97
N GLY A 332 0.32 8.40 -22.03
CA GLY A 332 0.46 7.91 -23.39
C GLY A 332 -0.37 6.64 -23.64
N ALA A 333 -1.51 6.53 -22.98
CA ALA A 333 -2.36 5.33 -22.99
C ALA A 333 -3.26 5.23 -24.23
N GLY A 334 -3.30 6.25 -25.07
CA GLY A 334 -4.12 6.28 -26.29
C GLY A 334 -3.72 5.25 -27.35
N GLY A 335 -2.51 4.65 -27.26
CA GLY A 335 -2.05 3.67 -28.23
C GLY A 335 -0.78 2.90 -27.82
N GLY A 336 -0.33 2.02 -28.70
CA GLY A 336 0.95 1.32 -28.58
C GLY A 336 1.19 0.62 -27.24
N ILE A 337 2.39 0.84 -26.67
CA ILE A 337 2.78 0.24 -25.39
C ILE A 337 1.87 0.70 -24.24
N GLY A 338 1.46 1.98 -24.24
CA GLY A 338 0.59 2.51 -23.18
C GLY A 338 -0.76 1.83 -23.11
N ARG A 339 -1.45 1.69 -24.26
CA ARG A 339 -2.71 0.94 -24.36
C ARG A 339 -2.55 -0.52 -23.95
N SER A 340 -1.56 -1.22 -24.50
CA SER A 340 -1.31 -2.62 -24.16
C SER A 340 -0.97 -2.83 -22.69
N THR A 341 -0.25 -1.88 -22.09
CA THR A 341 0.03 -1.88 -20.65
C THR A 341 -1.25 -1.70 -19.84
N LEU A 342 -2.09 -0.72 -20.21
CA LEU A 342 -3.40 -0.49 -19.59
C LEU A 342 -4.25 -1.76 -19.61
N LEU A 343 -4.38 -2.41 -20.78
CA LEU A 343 -5.16 -3.64 -20.94
C LEU A 343 -4.56 -4.82 -20.16
N SER A 344 -3.24 -4.95 -20.10
CA SER A 344 -2.57 -5.97 -19.28
C SER A 344 -2.84 -5.82 -17.78
N PHE A 345 -3.02 -4.58 -17.29
CA PHE A 345 -3.48 -4.32 -15.93
C PHE A 345 -4.98 -4.59 -15.75
N ALA A 346 -5.81 -4.29 -16.79
CA ALA A 346 -7.24 -4.61 -16.79
C ALA A 346 -7.49 -6.10 -16.60
N GLU A 347 -6.78 -6.94 -17.36
CA GLU A 347 -6.84 -8.40 -17.25
C GLU A 347 -6.49 -8.92 -15.86
N ARG A 348 -5.77 -8.14 -15.06
CA ARG A 348 -5.40 -8.45 -13.66
C ARG A 348 -6.29 -7.78 -12.62
N GLY A 349 -7.37 -7.13 -13.06
CA GLY A 349 -8.41 -6.59 -12.20
C GLY A 349 -8.12 -5.22 -11.58
N ALA A 350 -7.18 -4.46 -12.13
CA ALA A 350 -6.89 -3.09 -11.68
C ALA A 350 -8.02 -2.11 -12.06
N SER A 351 -8.17 -1.05 -11.27
CA SER A 351 -8.86 0.18 -11.67
C SER A 351 -7.89 1.07 -12.42
N LEU A 352 -8.31 1.70 -13.51
CA LEU A 352 -7.41 2.27 -14.51
C LEU A 352 -7.72 3.73 -14.81
N LEU A 353 -6.66 4.51 -15.07
CA LEU A 353 -6.77 5.82 -15.68
C LEU A 353 -5.87 5.88 -16.91
N ALA A 354 -6.51 5.99 -18.07
CA ALA A 354 -5.85 6.23 -19.35
C ALA A 354 -5.64 7.73 -19.55
N ALA A 355 -4.40 8.19 -19.50
CA ALA A 355 -4.05 9.60 -19.72
C ALA A 355 -3.31 9.76 -21.06
N ASP A 356 -3.76 10.67 -21.89
CA ASP A 356 -3.14 10.96 -23.19
C ASP A 356 -3.35 12.42 -23.59
N LEU A 357 -2.56 12.92 -24.53
CA LEU A 357 -2.78 14.20 -25.18
C LEU A 357 -4.07 14.19 -26.02
N ASP A 358 -4.34 13.05 -26.66
CA ASP A 358 -5.56 12.76 -27.44
C ASP A 358 -6.59 12.08 -26.53
N LEU A 359 -7.60 12.86 -26.08
CA LEU A 359 -8.67 12.37 -25.22
C LEU A 359 -9.47 11.23 -25.85
N GLU A 360 -9.76 11.30 -27.15
CA GLU A 360 -10.54 10.24 -27.83
C GLU A 360 -9.75 8.92 -27.86
N ALA A 361 -8.43 8.99 -28.09
CA ALA A 361 -7.58 7.81 -28.05
C ALA A 361 -7.47 7.22 -26.64
N ALA A 362 -7.43 8.05 -25.60
CA ALA A 362 -7.48 7.63 -24.21
C ALA A 362 -8.82 6.97 -23.87
N GLU A 363 -9.94 7.57 -24.32
CA GLU A 363 -11.29 7.02 -24.08
C GLU A 363 -11.47 5.66 -24.76
N ARG A 364 -11.05 5.52 -26.03
CA ARG A 364 -11.06 4.21 -26.71
C ARG A 364 -10.28 3.14 -25.93
N SER A 365 -9.18 3.51 -25.28
CA SER A 365 -8.40 2.57 -24.47
C SER A 365 -9.11 2.24 -23.16
N ALA A 366 -9.78 3.21 -22.55
CA ALA A 366 -10.59 3.01 -21.35
C ALA A 366 -11.84 2.12 -21.65
N GLU A 367 -12.49 2.31 -22.79
CA GLU A 367 -13.59 1.45 -23.25
C GLU A 367 -13.16 -0.01 -23.42
N LEU A 368 -12.01 -0.24 -24.04
CA LEU A 368 -11.44 -1.59 -24.17
C LEU A 368 -11.17 -2.22 -22.79
N ALA A 369 -10.66 -1.43 -21.84
CA ALA A 369 -10.43 -1.91 -20.48
C ALA A 369 -11.75 -2.23 -19.75
N ARG A 370 -12.81 -1.42 -19.95
CA ARG A 370 -14.15 -1.69 -19.42
C ARG A 370 -14.74 -2.97 -20.01
N ALA A 371 -14.52 -3.22 -21.30
CA ALA A 371 -14.95 -4.47 -21.95
C ALA A 371 -14.27 -5.72 -21.34
N LEU A 372 -13.08 -5.58 -20.75
CA LEU A 372 -12.40 -6.62 -19.97
C LEU A 372 -12.89 -6.72 -18.51
N GLY A 373 -13.91 -5.93 -18.13
CA GLY A 373 -14.49 -5.90 -16.79
C GLY A 373 -13.77 -5.00 -15.78
N ALA A 374 -12.85 -4.15 -16.23
CA ALA A 374 -12.15 -3.20 -15.36
C ALA A 374 -12.96 -1.90 -15.18
N THR A 375 -12.80 -1.23 -14.04
CA THR A 375 -13.17 0.17 -13.90
C THR A 375 -12.11 1.01 -14.57
N ALA A 376 -12.47 1.84 -15.57
CA ALA A 376 -11.51 2.65 -16.30
C ALA A 376 -12.04 4.04 -16.62
N HIS A 377 -11.18 5.04 -16.50
CA HIS A 377 -11.41 6.44 -16.80
C HIS A 377 -10.41 6.93 -17.85
N ALA A 378 -10.74 7.99 -18.56
CA ALA A 378 -9.83 8.69 -19.46
C ALA A 378 -9.61 10.11 -18.98
N TYR A 379 -8.43 10.67 -19.26
CA TYR A 379 -8.08 12.05 -18.95
C TYR A 379 -7.15 12.65 -20.01
N GLN A 380 -7.43 13.88 -20.43
CA GLN A 380 -6.59 14.59 -21.37
C GLN A 380 -5.48 15.34 -20.64
N VAL A 381 -4.21 15.06 -20.99
CA VAL A 381 -3.07 15.78 -20.41
C VAL A 381 -1.92 15.89 -21.41
N ASP A 382 -1.37 17.09 -21.55
CA ASP A 382 -0.04 17.27 -22.14
C ASP A 382 1.01 17.04 -21.05
N VAL A 383 1.67 15.90 -21.12
CA VAL A 383 2.73 15.56 -20.17
C VAL A 383 3.98 16.44 -20.29
N GLY A 384 4.13 17.18 -21.40
CA GLY A 384 5.18 18.15 -21.61
C GLY A 384 4.93 19.49 -20.89
N ASP A 385 3.75 19.72 -20.35
CA ASP A 385 3.40 20.88 -19.53
C ASP A 385 3.37 20.52 -18.05
N THR A 386 4.33 21.04 -17.29
CA THR A 386 4.45 20.78 -15.84
C THR A 386 3.20 21.22 -15.07
N GLN A 387 2.58 22.36 -15.43
CA GLN A 387 1.38 22.84 -14.76
C GLN A 387 0.17 21.93 -15.05
N ALA A 388 0.06 21.41 -16.28
CA ALA A 388 -0.96 20.43 -16.62
C ALA A 388 -0.76 19.14 -15.83
N MET A 389 0.48 18.68 -15.65
CA MET A 389 0.81 17.52 -14.84
C MET A 389 0.50 17.74 -13.34
N GLU A 390 0.69 18.92 -12.80
CA GLU A 390 0.32 19.27 -11.42
C GLU A 390 -1.19 19.18 -11.23
N ARG A 391 -1.98 19.85 -12.10
CA ARG A 391 -3.46 19.75 -12.08
C ARG A 391 -3.96 18.32 -12.27
N PHE A 392 -3.32 17.57 -13.16
CA PHE A 392 -3.64 16.16 -13.38
C PHE A 392 -3.42 15.33 -12.12
N ALA A 393 -2.28 15.46 -11.47
CA ALA A 393 -1.96 14.70 -10.25
C ALA A 393 -2.89 15.07 -9.08
N GLU A 394 -3.28 16.34 -8.94
CA GLU A 394 -4.27 16.80 -7.97
C GLU A 394 -5.64 16.19 -8.25
N TRP A 395 -6.10 16.28 -9.49
CA TRP A 395 -7.37 15.69 -9.89
C TRP A 395 -7.44 14.18 -9.63
N VAL A 396 -6.36 13.44 -9.94
CA VAL A 396 -6.27 12.00 -9.66
C VAL A 396 -6.44 11.74 -8.18
N ARG A 397 -5.70 12.46 -7.32
CA ARG A 397 -5.78 12.32 -5.87
C ARG A 397 -7.19 12.59 -5.35
N ASP A 398 -7.81 13.67 -5.80
CA ASP A 398 -9.06 14.17 -5.23
C ASP A 398 -10.28 13.39 -5.75
N THR A 399 -10.22 12.86 -6.98
CA THR A 399 -11.33 12.13 -7.62
C THR A 399 -11.20 10.61 -7.46
N LEU A 400 -10.01 10.07 -7.66
CA LEU A 400 -9.78 8.63 -7.68
C LEU A 400 -8.99 8.12 -6.46
N GLY A 401 -8.30 9.02 -5.75
CA GLY A 401 -7.40 8.70 -4.66
C GLY A 401 -5.96 8.52 -5.12
N VAL A 402 -5.04 8.30 -4.16
CA VAL A 402 -3.61 8.11 -4.45
C VAL A 402 -3.40 6.82 -5.24
N PRO A 403 -2.74 6.85 -6.42
CA PRO A 403 -2.52 5.66 -7.22
C PRO A 403 -1.57 4.65 -6.55
N ASP A 404 -1.74 3.37 -6.89
CA ASP A 404 -0.83 2.29 -6.50
C ASP A 404 0.32 2.11 -7.49
N VAL A 405 0.02 2.31 -8.78
CA VAL A 405 1.02 2.22 -9.86
C VAL A 405 0.88 3.41 -10.80
N VAL A 406 2.00 4.03 -11.13
CA VAL A 406 2.05 5.10 -12.15
C VAL A 406 3.03 4.69 -13.23
N VAL A 407 2.57 4.67 -14.48
CA VAL A 407 3.36 4.32 -15.65
C VAL A 407 3.60 5.56 -16.49
N SER A 408 4.79 6.12 -16.41
CA SER A 408 5.27 7.20 -17.27
C SER A 408 5.72 6.59 -18.61
N ASN A 409 4.77 6.49 -19.55
CA ASN A 409 5.00 5.84 -20.86
C ASN A 409 4.99 6.84 -22.03
N ALA A 410 4.30 7.97 -21.91
CA ALA A 410 4.27 8.98 -22.97
C ALA A 410 5.67 9.33 -23.48
N GLY A 411 5.83 9.45 -24.78
CA GLY A 411 7.12 9.77 -25.38
C GLY A 411 7.04 9.95 -26.89
N ILE A 412 8.00 10.70 -27.42
CA ILE A 412 8.15 10.99 -28.87
C ILE A 412 9.50 10.51 -29.38
N GLY A 413 9.56 10.16 -30.67
CA GLY A 413 10.79 9.79 -31.36
C GLY A 413 11.46 10.98 -32.04
N MET A 414 12.79 10.95 -32.08
CA MET A 414 13.59 11.88 -32.87
C MET A 414 14.82 11.17 -33.45
N ALA A 415 15.07 11.40 -34.73
CA ALA A 415 16.20 10.87 -35.47
C ALA A 415 16.91 11.99 -36.21
N GLY A 416 18.23 11.98 -36.19
CA GLY A 416 19.08 12.95 -36.90
C GLY A 416 20.42 13.17 -36.20
N PRO A 417 21.40 13.73 -36.89
CA PRO A 417 22.71 14.03 -36.32
C PRO A 417 22.60 15.05 -35.16
N MET A 418 23.51 14.96 -34.21
CA MET A 418 23.56 15.87 -33.07
C MET A 418 23.73 17.34 -33.51
N LEU A 419 24.62 17.58 -34.45
CA LEU A 419 24.98 18.91 -34.87
C LEU A 419 23.90 19.62 -35.72
N ASP A 420 22.99 18.84 -36.31
CA ASP A 420 21.91 19.38 -37.12
C ASP A 420 20.60 19.55 -36.33
N THR A 421 20.56 19.02 -35.08
CA THR A 421 19.37 19.10 -34.21
C THR A 421 19.37 20.43 -33.47
N SER A 422 18.34 21.26 -33.73
CA SER A 422 18.20 22.57 -33.12
C SER A 422 17.93 22.52 -31.60
N PRO A 423 18.29 23.57 -30.84
CA PRO A 423 17.95 23.66 -29.42
C PRO A 423 16.46 23.48 -29.13
N ALA A 424 15.58 24.04 -29.97
CA ALA A 424 14.13 23.89 -29.80
C ALA A 424 13.64 22.43 -29.97
N GLU A 425 14.26 21.67 -30.88
CA GLU A 425 13.97 20.25 -31.06
C GLU A 425 14.43 19.42 -29.85
N TRP A 426 15.62 19.73 -29.30
CA TRP A 426 16.12 19.17 -28.07
C TRP A 426 15.18 19.45 -26.89
N GLU A 427 14.79 20.71 -26.72
CA GLU A 427 13.91 21.14 -25.65
C GLU A 427 12.56 20.39 -25.72
N ARG A 428 11.93 20.34 -26.88
CA ARG A 428 10.68 19.60 -27.10
C ARG A 428 10.82 18.13 -26.76
N LEU A 429 11.89 17.48 -27.21
CA LEU A 429 12.13 16.07 -26.93
C LEU A 429 12.33 15.82 -25.43
N LEU A 430 13.18 16.61 -24.78
CA LEU A 430 13.47 16.45 -23.35
C LEU A 430 12.25 16.76 -22.50
N ARG A 431 11.44 17.73 -22.89
CA ARG A 431 10.19 18.08 -22.18
C ARG A 431 9.24 16.90 -22.13
N VAL A 432 9.03 16.21 -23.27
CA VAL A 432 8.13 15.06 -23.32
C VAL A 432 8.77 13.78 -22.77
N ASN A 433 10.04 13.47 -23.10
CA ASN A 433 10.65 12.18 -22.79
C ASN A 433 11.29 12.10 -21.41
N LEU A 434 11.69 13.23 -20.82
CA LEU A 434 12.42 13.28 -19.56
C LEU A 434 11.68 14.08 -18.48
N TRP A 435 11.31 15.34 -18.75
CA TRP A 435 10.63 16.18 -17.76
C TRP A 435 9.29 15.60 -17.35
N SER A 436 8.51 15.03 -18.27
CA SER A 436 7.26 14.35 -17.94
C SER A 436 7.46 13.20 -16.95
N VAL A 437 8.57 12.45 -17.11
CA VAL A 437 8.92 11.34 -16.17
C VAL A 437 9.34 11.89 -14.82
N ILE A 438 10.13 12.99 -14.81
CA ILE A 438 10.52 13.68 -13.57
C ILE A 438 9.27 14.17 -12.83
N ASP A 439 8.36 14.84 -13.51
CA ASP A 439 7.13 15.36 -12.92
C ASP A 439 6.22 14.25 -12.43
N GLY A 440 6.01 13.20 -13.23
CA GLY A 440 5.24 12.03 -12.82
C GLY A 440 5.81 11.38 -11.55
N CYS A 441 7.11 11.14 -11.50
CA CYS A 441 7.78 10.58 -10.32
C CYS A 441 7.68 11.50 -9.10
N ARG A 442 7.91 12.82 -9.30
CA ARG A 442 7.89 13.82 -8.22
C ARG A 442 6.50 13.98 -7.63
N LEU A 443 5.48 14.17 -8.47
CA LEU A 443 4.12 14.45 -8.04
C LEU A 443 3.48 13.23 -7.38
N PHE A 444 3.45 12.11 -8.07
CA PHE A 444 2.82 10.90 -7.54
C PHE A 444 3.64 10.21 -6.44
N GLY A 445 4.96 10.26 -6.53
CA GLY A 445 5.84 9.78 -5.46
C GLY A 445 5.61 10.53 -4.14
N ARG A 446 5.48 11.87 -4.19
CA ARG A 446 5.13 12.68 -3.01
C ARG A 446 3.75 12.33 -2.45
N GLN A 447 2.75 12.11 -3.31
CA GLN A 447 1.42 11.68 -2.87
C GLN A 447 1.47 10.31 -2.17
N MET A 448 2.20 9.34 -2.72
CA MET A 448 2.39 8.02 -2.11
C MET A 448 3.08 8.14 -0.73
N ILE A 449 4.11 8.97 -0.63
CA ILE A 449 4.83 9.22 0.64
C ILE A 449 3.92 9.88 1.66
N ALA A 450 3.22 10.95 1.26
CA ALA A 450 2.32 11.70 2.15
C ALA A 450 1.16 10.83 2.67
N ALA A 451 0.68 9.91 1.84
CA ALA A 451 -0.37 8.97 2.21
C ALA A 451 0.16 7.71 2.92
N ASN A 452 1.45 7.62 3.24
CA ASN A 452 2.09 6.41 3.76
C ASN A 452 1.68 5.14 2.98
N LYS A 453 1.46 5.27 1.67
CA LYS A 453 0.93 4.22 0.83
C LYS A 453 2.07 3.49 0.11
N PRO A 454 2.13 2.15 0.15
CA PRO A 454 3.00 1.40 -0.76
C PRO A 454 2.62 1.68 -2.20
N GLY A 455 3.62 1.81 -3.08
CA GLY A 455 3.36 2.14 -4.47
C GLY A 455 4.43 1.65 -5.44
N HIS A 456 4.22 1.93 -6.75
CA HIS A 456 5.18 1.58 -7.77
C HIS A 456 5.22 2.62 -8.89
N LEU A 457 6.40 3.14 -9.19
CA LEU A 457 6.65 4.05 -10.32
C LEU A 457 7.31 3.26 -11.45
N VAL A 458 6.73 3.31 -12.64
CA VAL A 458 7.25 2.64 -13.82
C VAL A 458 7.61 3.68 -14.88
N ASN A 459 8.85 3.67 -15.33
CA ASN A 459 9.34 4.62 -16.33
C ASN A 459 9.73 3.88 -17.60
N VAL A 460 9.10 4.23 -18.72
CA VAL A 460 9.41 3.61 -20.01
C VAL A 460 10.61 4.32 -20.65
N ALA A 461 11.77 3.69 -20.50
CA ALA A 461 13.01 4.04 -21.18
C ALA A 461 13.03 3.48 -22.62
N SER A 462 14.12 2.87 -23.04
CA SER A 462 14.28 2.19 -24.33
C SER A 462 15.55 1.36 -24.34
N GLY A 463 15.65 0.36 -25.21
CA GLY A 463 16.89 -0.37 -25.48
C GLY A 463 18.05 0.52 -25.95
N VAL A 464 17.74 1.65 -26.58
CA VAL A 464 18.74 2.64 -26.98
C VAL A 464 19.47 3.30 -25.78
N ALA A 465 18.93 3.18 -24.58
CA ALA A 465 19.60 3.66 -23.37
C ALA A 465 20.94 2.93 -23.11
N PHE A 466 21.10 1.72 -23.63
CA PHE A 466 22.33 0.91 -23.54
C PHE A 466 23.20 0.99 -24.78
N ALA A 467 22.78 1.69 -25.85
CA ALA A 467 23.47 1.66 -27.13
C ALA A 467 23.61 3.07 -27.71
N PRO A 468 24.79 3.65 -27.71
CA PRO A 468 25.04 4.89 -28.44
C PRO A 468 24.69 4.71 -29.92
N SER A 469 24.15 5.71 -30.56
CA SER A 469 23.77 5.66 -31.98
C SER A 469 24.01 7.02 -32.62
N ARG A 470 24.69 7.02 -33.76
CA ARG A 470 24.88 8.24 -34.57
C ARG A 470 23.57 8.82 -35.13
N ASN A 471 22.55 7.96 -35.26
CA ASN A 471 21.27 8.35 -35.88
C ASN A 471 20.23 8.86 -34.87
N TYR A 472 20.40 8.58 -33.57
CA TYR A 472 19.41 8.88 -32.53
C TYR A 472 20.03 9.50 -31.28
N PRO A 473 21.00 10.43 -31.38
CA PRO A 473 21.75 10.92 -30.20
C PRO A 473 20.83 11.59 -29.16
N ALA A 474 19.93 12.44 -29.61
CA ALA A 474 19.00 13.14 -28.71
C ALA A 474 18.03 12.16 -28.02
N TYR A 475 17.43 11.25 -28.79
CA TYR A 475 16.52 10.25 -28.25
C TYR A 475 17.23 9.28 -27.28
N ALA A 476 18.41 8.79 -27.65
CA ALA A 476 19.21 7.91 -26.79
C ALA A 476 19.60 8.59 -25.47
N THR A 477 20.00 9.87 -25.53
CA THR A 477 20.31 10.67 -24.34
C THR A 477 19.09 10.79 -23.43
N SER A 478 17.91 11.12 -23.98
CA SER A 478 16.68 11.23 -23.18
C SER A 478 16.33 9.93 -22.47
N LYS A 479 16.45 8.78 -23.16
CA LYS A 479 16.10 7.47 -22.61
C LYS A 479 17.18 6.90 -21.66
N ALA A 480 18.44 7.25 -21.85
CA ALA A 480 19.51 6.95 -20.89
C ALA A 480 19.33 7.76 -19.58
N ALA A 481 18.92 9.01 -19.68
CA ALA A 481 18.57 9.83 -18.51
C ALA A 481 17.40 9.24 -17.71
N VAL A 482 16.32 8.77 -18.37
CA VAL A 482 15.20 8.10 -17.72
C VAL A 482 15.64 6.82 -17.01
N LEU A 483 16.53 6.02 -17.61
CA LEU A 483 17.05 4.80 -16.99
C LEU A 483 17.83 5.14 -15.70
N MET A 484 18.76 6.10 -15.77
CA MET A 484 19.56 6.50 -14.61
C MET A 484 18.73 7.14 -13.52
N LEU A 485 17.79 8.03 -13.88
CA LEU A 485 16.80 8.60 -12.94
C LEU A 485 16.06 7.51 -12.17
N SER A 486 15.61 6.46 -12.87
CA SER A 486 14.87 5.36 -12.25
C SER A 486 15.72 4.58 -11.24
N GLU A 487 17.00 4.33 -11.54
CA GLU A 487 17.93 3.67 -10.62
C GLU A 487 18.19 4.55 -9.37
N CYS A 488 18.44 5.84 -9.54
CA CYS A 488 18.63 6.77 -8.43
C CYS A 488 17.38 6.86 -7.54
N LEU A 489 16.21 7.03 -8.15
CA LEU A 489 14.94 7.14 -7.43
C LEU A 489 14.58 5.84 -6.70
N ARG A 490 14.93 4.68 -7.27
CA ARG A 490 14.76 3.39 -6.60
C ARG A 490 15.57 3.30 -5.31
N ALA A 491 16.79 3.81 -5.32
CA ALA A 491 17.63 3.87 -4.12
C ALA A 491 17.05 4.83 -3.06
N GLU A 492 16.58 6.00 -3.49
CA GLU A 492 15.97 7.00 -2.61
C GLU A 492 14.70 6.47 -1.92
N LEU A 493 13.85 5.76 -2.67
CA LEU A 493 12.55 5.28 -2.20
C LEU A 493 12.59 3.90 -1.53
N ALA A 494 13.75 3.25 -1.44
CA ALA A 494 13.88 1.89 -0.91
C ALA A 494 13.29 1.72 0.51
N GLY A 495 13.42 2.74 1.37
CA GLY A 495 12.87 2.75 2.73
C GLY A 495 11.38 3.15 2.83
N ARG A 496 10.69 3.41 1.71
CA ARG A 496 9.32 3.93 1.69
C ARG A 496 8.28 2.93 1.16
N SER A 497 8.68 1.68 0.90
CA SER A 497 7.83 0.66 0.25
C SER A 497 7.29 1.10 -1.12
N ILE A 498 8.02 1.97 -1.82
CA ILE A 498 7.71 2.41 -3.18
C ILE A 498 8.73 1.80 -4.13
N GLY A 499 8.26 0.92 -5.02
CA GLY A 499 9.08 0.32 -6.05
C GLY A 499 9.31 1.29 -7.22
N VAL A 500 10.45 1.13 -7.92
CA VAL A 500 10.70 1.85 -9.18
C VAL A 500 11.21 0.86 -10.21
N THR A 501 10.61 0.86 -11.40
CA THR A 501 11.00 -0.01 -12.53
C THR A 501 11.30 0.82 -13.76
N ALA A 502 12.48 0.66 -14.34
CA ALA A 502 12.77 1.11 -15.70
C ALA A 502 12.45 -0.01 -16.71
N VAL A 503 11.60 0.27 -17.68
CA VAL A 503 11.30 -0.67 -18.77
C VAL A 503 12.03 -0.20 -20.02
N CYS A 504 12.82 -1.09 -20.62
CA CYS A 504 13.64 -0.82 -21.79
C CYS A 504 13.15 -1.69 -22.98
N PRO A 505 12.13 -1.24 -23.75
CA PRO A 505 11.67 -1.94 -24.94
C PRO A 505 12.69 -1.84 -26.09
N GLY A 506 12.75 -2.90 -26.92
CA GLY A 506 13.43 -2.90 -28.20
C GLY A 506 12.60 -2.29 -29.31
N PHE A 507 12.70 -2.87 -30.51
CA PHE A 507 11.96 -2.43 -31.69
C PHE A 507 10.52 -2.95 -31.66
N VAL A 508 9.61 -2.18 -31.04
CA VAL A 508 8.19 -2.54 -30.88
C VAL A 508 7.37 -1.89 -31.99
N ASP A 509 6.51 -2.67 -32.62
CA ASP A 509 5.61 -2.16 -33.70
C ASP A 509 4.52 -1.27 -33.08
N THR A 510 4.77 0.01 -33.06
CA THR A 510 3.86 1.05 -32.53
C THR A 510 3.80 2.26 -33.44
N GLY A 511 2.88 3.17 -33.20
CA GLY A 511 2.78 4.46 -33.92
C GLY A 511 3.96 5.43 -33.72
N ILE A 512 4.95 5.07 -32.88
CA ILE A 512 6.09 5.96 -32.58
C ILE A 512 6.93 6.25 -33.85
N VAL A 513 7.00 5.30 -34.79
CA VAL A 513 7.76 5.47 -36.04
C VAL A 513 7.15 6.57 -36.91
N GLN A 514 5.81 6.60 -36.99
CA GLN A 514 5.08 7.64 -37.74
C GLN A 514 5.19 9.01 -37.04
N ALA A 515 5.22 9.01 -35.70
CA ALA A 515 5.39 10.21 -34.90
C ALA A 515 6.86 10.67 -34.76
N THR A 516 7.83 9.88 -35.25
CA THR A 516 9.25 10.23 -35.20
C THR A 516 9.56 11.34 -36.18
N ARG A 517 10.14 12.42 -35.68
CA ARG A 517 10.69 13.53 -36.49
C ARG A 517 12.09 13.18 -36.95
N PHE A 518 12.35 13.35 -38.26
CA PHE A 518 13.67 13.17 -38.85
C PHE A 518 14.25 14.56 -39.17
N VAL A 519 15.28 14.93 -38.44
CA VAL A 519 15.94 16.23 -38.55
C VAL A 519 16.66 16.33 -39.89
N GLY A 520 16.55 17.48 -40.57
CA GLY A 520 17.22 17.74 -41.86
C GLY A 520 16.61 17.00 -43.06
N MET A 521 15.43 16.35 -42.91
CA MET A 521 14.74 15.65 -44.00
C MET A 521 13.49 16.39 -44.45
N ASP A 522 13.28 16.46 -45.76
CA ASP A 522 12.00 16.88 -46.33
C ASP A 522 10.91 15.83 -46.11
N ALA A 523 9.63 16.17 -46.29
CA ALA A 523 8.49 15.33 -46.03
C ALA A 523 8.50 13.99 -46.81
N GLU A 524 8.96 14.01 -48.06
CA GLU A 524 8.99 12.81 -48.90
C GLU A 524 10.07 11.83 -48.43
N ARG A 525 11.27 12.31 -48.16
CA ARG A 525 12.36 11.46 -47.61
C ARG A 525 12.01 10.93 -46.23
N GLN A 526 11.37 11.75 -45.43
CA GLN A 526 10.87 11.31 -44.09
C GLN A 526 9.86 10.17 -44.26
N ALA A 527 8.85 10.31 -45.11
CA ALA A 527 7.83 9.27 -45.33
C ALA A 527 8.42 7.95 -45.83
N ARG A 528 9.39 8.04 -46.78
CA ARG A 528 10.10 6.83 -47.30
C ARG A 528 10.89 6.15 -46.17
N ARG A 529 11.58 6.89 -45.33
CA ARG A 529 12.37 6.35 -44.19
C ARG A 529 11.46 5.74 -43.13
N GLN A 530 10.36 6.41 -42.77
CA GLN A 530 9.35 5.88 -41.86
C GLN A 530 8.80 4.53 -42.34
N SER A 531 8.42 4.42 -43.64
CA SER A 531 7.91 3.18 -44.21
C SER A 531 8.94 2.05 -44.18
N LYS A 532 10.24 2.34 -44.38
CA LYS A 532 11.31 1.34 -44.32
C LYS A 532 11.50 0.85 -42.88
N ILE A 533 11.56 1.75 -41.90
CA ILE A 533 11.72 1.44 -40.48
C ILE A 533 10.50 0.66 -39.97
N GLN A 534 9.29 1.04 -40.37
CA GLN A 534 8.08 0.33 -39.97
C GLN A 534 8.06 -1.12 -40.50
N ARG A 535 8.48 -1.35 -41.75
CA ARG A 535 8.63 -2.72 -42.32
C ARG A 535 9.64 -3.55 -41.51
N PHE A 536 10.72 -2.95 -41.07
CA PHE A 536 11.72 -3.59 -40.21
C PHE A 536 11.11 -3.98 -38.85
N TYR A 537 10.36 -3.06 -38.19
CA TYR A 537 9.70 -3.33 -36.91
C TYR A 537 8.67 -4.46 -37.02
N LYS A 538 7.83 -4.46 -38.08
CA LYS A 538 6.87 -5.54 -38.35
C LYS A 538 7.54 -6.90 -38.53
N ARG A 539 8.71 -6.97 -39.16
CA ARG A 539 9.47 -8.23 -39.30
C ARG A 539 9.98 -8.76 -37.97
N ARG A 540 10.27 -7.89 -36.97
CA ARG A 540 10.75 -8.28 -35.65
C ARG A 540 9.68 -8.88 -34.74
N ARG A 541 8.40 -8.71 -35.03
CA ARG A 541 7.23 -9.29 -34.36
C ARG A 541 7.19 -9.06 -32.85
N LEU A 542 7.87 -8.01 -32.33
CA LEU A 542 7.74 -7.63 -30.93
C LEU A 542 6.47 -6.77 -30.79
N SER A 543 5.40 -7.36 -30.25
CA SER A 543 4.12 -6.68 -30.05
C SER A 543 4.16 -5.77 -28.82
N PRO A 544 3.38 -4.68 -28.80
CA PRO A 544 3.13 -3.88 -27.61
C PRO A 544 2.62 -4.72 -26.43
N ASP A 545 1.81 -5.76 -26.69
CA ASP A 545 1.24 -6.64 -25.66
C ASP A 545 2.32 -7.41 -24.90
N THR A 546 3.37 -7.86 -25.61
CA THR A 546 4.53 -8.48 -24.96
C THR A 546 5.23 -7.53 -23.99
N VAL A 547 5.26 -6.22 -24.32
CA VAL A 547 5.84 -5.21 -23.44
C VAL A 547 4.94 -4.98 -22.23
N GLY A 548 3.63 -4.77 -22.46
CA GLY A 548 2.64 -4.59 -21.39
C GLY A 548 2.66 -5.73 -20.38
N GLU A 549 2.62 -6.97 -20.87
CA GLU A 549 2.66 -8.19 -20.04
C GLU A 549 3.94 -8.27 -19.19
N LYS A 550 5.12 -8.01 -19.80
CA LYS A 550 6.40 -8.03 -19.08
C LYS A 550 6.51 -6.88 -18.08
N LEU A 551 5.94 -5.71 -18.39
CA LEU A 551 5.88 -4.56 -17.52
C LEU A 551 5.07 -4.90 -16.26
N VAL A 552 3.86 -5.43 -16.41
CA VAL A 552 3.02 -5.79 -15.27
C VAL A 552 3.69 -6.85 -14.39
N ARG A 553 4.28 -7.89 -14.99
CA ARG A 553 5.07 -8.88 -14.24
C ARG A 553 6.29 -8.28 -13.51
N ALA A 554 6.86 -7.20 -14.05
CA ALA A 554 7.95 -6.49 -13.38
C ALA A 554 7.48 -5.74 -12.14
N VAL A 555 6.31 -5.11 -12.21
CA VAL A 555 5.66 -4.48 -11.06
C VAL A 555 5.36 -5.51 -9.97
N GLU A 556 4.71 -6.63 -10.33
CA GLU A 556 4.40 -7.72 -9.40
C GLU A 556 5.64 -8.29 -8.67
N ARG A 557 6.79 -8.28 -9.36
CA ARG A 557 8.06 -8.82 -8.84
C ARG A 557 9.03 -7.74 -8.33
N ASN A 558 8.61 -6.50 -8.34
CA ASN A 558 9.42 -5.32 -7.98
C ASN A 558 10.83 -5.32 -8.63
N LYS A 559 10.90 -5.58 -9.94
CA LYS A 559 12.17 -5.58 -10.68
C LYS A 559 12.66 -4.16 -10.95
N ALA A 560 13.95 -3.91 -10.80
CA ALA A 560 14.56 -2.60 -11.06
C ALA A 560 14.55 -2.25 -12.56
N VAL A 561 15.08 -3.14 -13.40
CA VAL A 561 15.19 -2.94 -14.86
C VAL A 561 14.62 -4.13 -15.60
N VAL A 562 13.87 -3.86 -16.66
CA VAL A 562 13.30 -4.89 -17.54
C VAL A 562 13.63 -4.58 -18.97
N SER A 563 14.49 -5.38 -19.57
CA SER A 563 14.76 -5.38 -21.02
C SER A 563 13.71 -6.21 -21.76
N VAL A 564 13.15 -5.68 -22.84
CA VAL A 564 12.15 -6.39 -23.65
C VAL A 564 12.62 -6.44 -25.11
N GLY A 565 12.97 -7.64 -25.55
CA GLY A 565 13.62 -7.93 -26.83
C GLY A 565 15.00 -8.52 -26.63
N SER A 566 15.37 -9.51 -27.48
CA SER A 566 16.70 -10.17 -27.41
C SER A 566 17.84 -9.20 -27.68
N GLU A 567 17.62 -8.27 -28.60
CA GLU A 567 18.57 -7.21 -28.95
C GLU A 567 18.87 -6.28 -27.78
N VAL A 568 17.86 -5.99 -26.92
CA VAL A 568 18.08 -5.14 -25.75
C VAL A 568 18.88 -5.86 -24.67
N HIS A 569 18.59 -7.15 -24.44
CA HIS A 569 19.37 -7.96 -23.52
C HIS A 569 20.85 -8.05 -23.97
N LEU A 570 21.07 -8.30 -25.26
CA LEU A 570 22.41 -8.35 -25.82
C LEU A 570 23.10 -6.98 -25.72
N GLY A 571 22.42 -5.90 -26.06
CA GLY A 571 22.93 -4.52 -25.97
C GLY A 571 23.31 -4.15 -24.53
N ALA A 572 22.47 -4.49 -23.55
CA ALA A 572 22.76 -4.26 -22.14
C ALA A 572 24.00 -5.03 -21.64
N LEU A 573 24.13 -6.32 -22.03
CA LEU A 573 25.32 -7.12 -21.74
C LEU A 573 26.57 -6.55 -22.40
N GLN A 574 26.48 -6.22 -23.69
CA GLN A 574 27.56 -5.61 -24.45
C GLN A 574 28.02 -4.27 -23.84
N TRP A 575 27.09 -3.40 -23.47
CA TRP A 575 27.39 -2.15 -22.79
C TRP A 575 28.16 -2.37 -21.48
N ARG A 576 27.78 -3.40 -20.73
CA ARG A 576 28.39 -3.72 -19.42
C ARG A 576 29.77 -4.37 -19.54
N PHE A 577 29.95 -5.29 -20.46
CA PHE A 577 31.13 -6.14 -20.51
C PHE A 577 32.06 -5.86 -21.70
N ALA A 578 31.57 -5.26 -22.77
CA ALA A 578 32.31 -4.94 -23.98
C ALA A 578 31.94 -3.54 -24.53
N PRO A 579 32.12 -2.46 -23.77
CA PRO A 579 31.71 -1.12 -24.19
C PRO A 579 32.43 -0.62 -25.45
N TRP A 580 33.64 -1.13 -25.72
CA TRP A 580 34.38 -0.87 -26.95
C TRP A 580 33.62 -1.38 -28.19
N ALA A 581 33.04 -2.56 -28.13
CA ALA A 581 32.27 -3.14 -29.23
C ALA A 581 30.98 -2.34 -29.49
N THR A 582 30.31 -1.89 -28.43
CA THR A 582 29.13 -1.03 -28.56
C THR A 582 29.50 0.31 -29.22
N ARG A 583 30.61 0.94 -28.84
CA ARG A 583 31.14 2.17 -29.48
C ARG A 583 31.52 1.98 -30.93
N PHE A 584 32.10 0.81 -31.28
CA PHE A 584 32.43 0.48 -32.65
C PHE A 584 31.14 0.34 -33.52
N LEU A 585 30.13 -0.44 -33.04
CA LEU A 585 28.88 -0.64 -33.74
C LEU A 585 28.06 0.67 -33.89
N ALA A 586 28.20 1.61 -32.97
CA ALA A 586 27.54 2.91 -33.04
C ALA A 586 27.92 3.76 -34.28
N ARG A 587 29.03 3.43 -34.92
CA ARG A 587 29.51 4.12 -36.14
C ARG A 587 28.72 3.71 -37.40
N PHE A 588 28.01 2.58 -37.35
CA PHE A 588 27.28 2.05 -38.49
C PHE A 588 25.79 2.41 -38.40
N ASP A 589 25.19 2.64 -39.55
CA ASP A 589 23.74 2.81 -39.66
C ASP A 589 23.08 1.44 -39.74
N LEU A 590 22.60 0.91 -38.63
CA LEU A 590 21.92 -0.38 -38.56
C LEU A 590 20.50 -0.33 -39.17
N THR A 591 20.04 0.84 -39.61
CA THR A 591 18.72 1.09 -40.18
C THR A 591 18.79 1.55 -41.64
N SER A 592 19.97 1.60 -42.25
CA SER A 592 20.21 1.98 -43.65
C SER A 592 19.74 0.91 -44.68
#